data_af45925cf53bd8f33cfaa8260fc9a7bd
#
_entry.id   af45925cf53bd8f33cfaa8260fc9a7bd
#
_cell.length_a   1.000
_cell.length_b   1.000
_cell.length_c   1.000
_cell.angle_alpha   90.00
_cell.angle_beta   90.00
_cell.angle_gamma   90.00
#
_symmetry.space_group_name_H-M   'P 1'
#
loop_
_entity.id
_entity.type
_entity.pdbx_description
1 polymer ?
#
loop_
_entity_poly.entity_id
_entity_poly.type
_entity_poly.pdbx_seq_one_letter_code
_entity_poly.pdbx_strand_id
1 'polypeptide(L)'
;MAYSQQIIDTVHAAPKTLGNQLGRWAVYLDFPVTKISELTGVSRQTIYNWFAGGEVFVAYRPTVTSLLKILQSSGTAGEAWSKACKAFDHTT
;
A
#
# COMPACT_ATOMS: atom_id res chain seq x y z
N MET A 1 14.80 2.90 5.34
CA MET A 1 13.44 2.34 5.55
C MET A 1 12.39 3.42 5.27
N ALA A 2 11.35 3.05 4.53
CA ALA A 2 10.29 3.98 4.18
C ALA A 2 9.32 4.26 5.33
N TYR A 3 9.29 3.40 6.34
CA TYR A 3 8.33 3.49 7.44
C TYR A 3 9.05 3.55 8.79
N SER A 4 8.52 4.39 9.69
CA SER A 4 9.02 4.47 11.06
C SER A 4 8.60 3.21 11.83
N GLN A 5 9.31 2.93 12.92
CA GLN A 5 8.98 1.80 13.78
C GLN A 5 7.56 1.94 14.35
N GLN A 6 7.15 3.15 14.67
CA GLN A 6 5.80 3.42 15.18
C GLN A 6 4.73 3.00 14.18
N ILE A 7 4.93 3.30 12.89
CA ILE A 7 3.99 2.89 11.84
C ILE A 7 4.01 1.38 11.68
N ILE A 8 5.17 0.76 11.68
CA ILE A 8 5.31 -0.69 11.58
C ILE A 8 4.54 -1.37 12.72
N ASP A 9 4.71 -0.90 13.94
CA ASP A 9 4.02 -1.45 15.11
C ASP A 9 2.50 -1.29 14.99
N THR A 10 2.05 -0.12 14.54
CA THR A 10 0.62 0.15 14.33
C THR A 10 0.02 -0.80 13.31
N VAL A 11 0.71 -1.02 12.20
CA VAL A 11 0.27 -1.92 11.13
C VAL A 11 0.13 -3.35 11.66
N HIS A 12 1.13 -3.83 12.41
CA HIS A 12 1.12 -5.20 12.91
C HIS A 12 0.12 -5.42 14.04
N ALA A 13 -0.25 -4.38 14.78
CA ALA A 13 -1.24 -4.46 15.86
C ALA A 13 -2.68 -4.31 15.38
N ALA A 14 -2.89 -3.83 14.16
CA ALA A 14 -4.21 -3.53 13.63
C ALA A 14 -4.94 -4.77 13.10
N PRO A 15 -6.29 -4.73 13.03
CA PRO A 15 -7.06 -5.81 12.40
C PRO A 15 -6.68 -5.97 10.93
N LYS A 16 -6.74 -7.20 10.42
CA LYS A 16 -6.37 -7.52 9.03
C LYS A 16 -7.47 -7.16 8.04
N THR A 17 -7.78 -5.89 7.94
CA THR A 17 -8.68 -5.36 6.90
C THR A 17 -7.95 -5.32 5.56
N LEU A 18 -8.66 -5.03 4.47
CA LEU A 18 -8.04 -4.90 3.15
C LEU A 18 -6.90 -3.86 3.17
N GLY A 19 -7.15 -2.68 3.75
CA GLY A 19 -6.14 -1.64 3.83
C GLY A 19 -4.96 -2.05 4.71
N ASN A 20 -5.22 -2.78 5.80
CA ASN A 20 -4.15 -3.26 6.66
C ASN A 20 -3.28 -4.30 5.96
N GLN A 21 -3.88 -5.18 5.17
CA GLN A 21 -3.11 -6.14 4.37
C GLN A 21 -2.17 -5.43 3.40
N LEU A 22 -2.67 -4.37 2.75
CA LEU A 22 -1.82 -3.53 1.89
C LEU A 22 -0.65 -2.95 2.71
N GLY A 23 -0.93 -2.44 3.90
CA GLY A 23 0.09 -1.87 4.78
C GLY A 23 1.15 -2.89 5.19
N ARG A 24 0.73 -4.11 5.52
CA ARG A 24 1.66 -5.18 5.90
C ARG A 24 2.62 -5.51 4.78
N TRP A 25 2.13 -5.63 3.56
CA TRP A 25 2.98 -5.90 2.40
C TRP A 25 3.86 -4.70 2.03
N ALA A 26 3.32 -3.48 2.14
CA ALA A 26 4.11 -2.28 1.89
C ALA A 26 5.28 -2.17 2.86
N VAL A 27 5.05 -2.45 4.14
CA VAL A 27 6.11 -2.47 5.16
C VAL A 27 7.12 -3.57 4.85
N TYR A 28 6.64 -4.76 4.53
CA TYR A 28 7.50 -5.91 4.25
C TYR A 28 8.46 -5.65 3.08
N LEU A 29 7.95 -5.06 2.00
CA LEU A 29 8.76 -4.76 0.81
C LEU A 29 9.45 -3.41 0.90
N ASP A 30 9.19 -2.63 1.95
CA ASP A 30 9.66 -1.25 2.06
C ASP A 30 9.16 -0.37 0.90
N PHE A 31 7.90 -0.59 0.49
CA PHE A 31 7.25 0.15 -0.59
C PHE A 31 6.62 1.43 -0.02
N PRO A 32 7.15 2.63 -0.38
CA PRO A 32 6.76 3.88 0.31
C PRO A 32 5.31 4.28 0.11
N VAL A 33 4.72 4.88 1.14
CA VAL A 33 3.36 5.43 1.07
C VAL A 33 3.24 6.52 -0.01
N THR A 34 4.32 7.27 -0.26
CA THR A 34 4.33 8.28 -1.33
C THR A 34 4.07 7.67 -2.69
N LYS A 35 4.59 6.47 -2.94
CA LYS A 35 4.36 5.75 -4.19
C LYS A 35 2.91 5.28 -4.29
N ILE A 36 2.35 4.81 -3.19
CA ILE A 36 0.93 4.42 -3.15
C ILE A 36 0.06 5.65 -3.45
N SER A 37 0.38 6.79 -2.85
CA SER A 37 -0.35 8.03 -3.08
C SER A 37 -0.28 8.46 -4.55
N GLU A 38 0.90 8.37 -5.16
CA GLU A 38 1.06 8.70 -6.58
C GLU A 38 0.20 7.81 -7.48
N LEU A 39 0.16 6.51 -7.19
CA LEU A 39 -0.59 5.55 -8.02
C LEU A 39 -2.09 5.70 -7.87
N THR A 40 -2.56 6.00 -6.67
CA THR A 40 -4.00 5.98 -6.35
C THR A 40 -4.65 7.35 -6.37
N GLY A 41 -3.86 8.41 -6.27
CA GLY A 41 -4.38 9.76 -6.10
C GLY A 41 -4.96 10.03 -4.72
N VAL A 42 -4.75 9.13 -3.78
CA VAL A 42 -5.28 9.22 -2.41
C VAL A 42 -4.23 9.86 -1.51
N SER A 43 -4.65 10.71 -0.56
CA SER A 43 -3.72 11.35 0.36
C SER A 43 -2.99 10.34 1.24
N ARG A 44 -1.77 10.69 1.64
CA ARG A 44 -0.98 9.83 2.54
C ARG A 44 -1.69 9.57 3.86
N GLN A 45 -2.39 10.58 4.39
CA GLN A 45 -3.12 10.43 5.65
C GLN A 45 -4.20 9.34 5.52
N THR A 46 -4.94 9.33 4.44
CA THR A 46 -5.97 8.32 4.20
C THR A 46 -5.34 6.93 4.07
N ILE A 47 -4.20 6.83 3.39
CA ILE A 47 -3.49 5.56 3.24
C ILE A 47 -3.02 5.04 4.61
N TYR A 48 -2.49 5.91 5.47
CA TYR A 48 -2.11 5.51 6.83
C TYR A 48 -3.32 5.05 7.64
N ASN A 49 -4.49 5.66 7.44
CA ASN A 49 -5.72 5.19 8.08
C ASN A 49 -6.08 3.78 7.62
N TRP A 50 -5.90 3.47 6.33
CA TRP A 50 -6.10 2.11 5.83
C TRP A 50 -5.14 1.13 6.51
N PHE A 51 -3.86 1.49 6.59
CA PHE A 51 -2.83 0.66 7.23
C PHE A 51 -3.16 0.36 8.68
N ALA A 52 -3.76 1.31 9.37
CA ALA A 52 -4.15 1.17 10.77
C ALA A 52 -5.44 0.38 10.96
N GLY A 53 -5.97 -0.24 9.91
CA GLY A 53 -7.17 -1.05 9.98
C GLY A 53 -8.45 -0.31 9.61
N GLY A 54 -8.35 0.93 9.13
CA GLY A 54 -9.49 1.70 8.67
C GLY A 54 -10.12 1.11 7.42
N GLU A 55 -11.41 1.37 7.24
CA GLU A 55 -12.16 0.86 6.11
C GLU A 55 -11.74 1.54 4.82
N VAL A 56 -11.56 0.76 3.75
CA VAL A 56 -11.31 1.28 2.41
C VAL A 56 -12.66 1.56 1.76
N PHE A 57 -12.87 2.81 1.34
CA PHE A 57 -14.09 3.20 0.66
C PHE A 57 -14.29 2.33 -0.58
N VAL A 58 -15.55 1.95 -0.86
CA VAL A 58 -15.87 0.98 -1.91
C VAL A 58 -15.29 1.36 -3.28
N ALA A 59 -15.23 2.66 -3.58
CA ALA A 59 -14.68 3.15 -4.84
C ALA A 59 -13.20 2.83 -5.01
N TYR A 60 -12.45 2.68 -3.93
CA TYR A 60 -11.00 2.41 -3.96
C TYR A 60 -10.65 0.95 -3.78
N ARG A 61 -11.62 0.09 -3.45
CA ARG A 61 -11.36 -1.34 -3.20
C ARG A 61 -10.70 -2.06 -4.38
N PRO A 62 -11.18 -1.89 -5.62
CA PRO A 62 -10.52 -2.54 -6.76
C PRO A 62 -9.06 -2.11 -6.91
N THR A 63 -8.79 -0.81 -6.74
CA THR A 63 -7.43 -0.26 -6.84
C THR A 63 -6.53 -0.85 -5.75
N VAL A 64 -7.01 -0.87 -4.50
CA VAL A 64 -6.25 -1.42 -3.37
C VAL A 64 -6.02 -2.91 -3.55
N THR A 65 -7.02 -3.66 -4.02
CA THR A 65 -6.88 -5.08 -4.27
C THR A 65 -5.85 -5.36 -5.36
N SER A 66 -5.87 -4.59 -6.44
CA SER A 66 -4.89 -4.73 -7.53
C SER A 66 -3.47 -4.46 -7.03
N LEU A 67 -3.30 -3.38 -6.26
CA LEU A 67 -1.99 -3.04 -5.72
C LEU A 67 -1.50 -4.10 -4.74
N LEU A 68 -2.38 -4.61 -3.89
CA LEU A 68 -2.05 -5.68 -2.95
C LEU A 68 -1.52 -6.92 -3.69
N LYS A 69 -2.19 -7.33 -4.76
CA LYS A 69 -1.75 -8.47 -5.57
C LYS A 69 -0.37 -8.22 -6.18
N ILE A 70 -0.12 -7.01 -6.65
CA ILE A 70 1.18 -6.63 -7.21
C ILE A 70 2.27 -6.76 -6.15
N LEU A 71 2.04 -6.25 -4.95
CA LEU A 71 3.01 -6.36 -3.86
C LEU A 71 3.25 -7.83 -3.48
N GLN A 72 2.19 -8.62 -3.41
CA GLN A 72 2.30 -10.05 -3.07
C GLN A 72 3.09 -10.84 -4.10
N SER A 73 3.07 -10.42 -5.36
CA SER A 73 3.76 -11.10 -6.45
C SER A 73 5.15 -10.55 -6.75
N SER A 74 5.60 -9.57 -5.96
CA SER A 74 6.89 -8.90 -6.17
C SER A 74 7.87 -9.29 -5.08
N GLY A 75 9.16 -9.36 -5.43
CA GLY A 75 10.21 -9.67 -4.48
C GLY A 75 10.87 -8.43 -3.88
N THR A 76 10.74 -7.27 -4.54
CA THR A 76 11.34 -6.01 -4.11
C THR A 76 10.38 -4.85 -4.36
N ALA A 77 10.64 -3.73 -3.69
CA ALA A 77 9.86 -2.51 -3.90
C ALA A 77 10.02 -1.99 -5.35
N GLY A 78 11.22 -2.09 -5.90
CA GLY A 78 11.48 -1.67 -7.28
C GLY A 78 10.69 -2.48 -8.30
N GLU A 79 10.63 -3.79 -8.11
CA GLU A 79 9.82 -4.67 -8.95
C GLU A 79 8.34 -4.34 -8.83
N ALA A 80 7.87 -4.13 -7.61
CA ALA A 80 6.47 -3.76 -7.36
C ALA A 80 6.13 -2.43 -8.03
N TRP A 81 7.01 -1.45 -7.95
CA TRP A 81 6.82 -0.16 -8.60
C TRP A 81 6.71 -0.29 -10.11
N SER A 82 7.60 -1.08 -10.71
CA SER A 82 7.60 -1.32 -12.17
C SER A 82 6.28 -1.97 -12.61
N LYS A 83 5.82 -2.99 -11.89
CA LYS A 83 4.56 -3.67 -12.19
C LYS A 83 3.36 -2.74 -11.99
N ALA A 84 3.38 -1.95 -10.92
CA ALA A 84 2.28 -1.03 -10.61
C ALA A 84 2.17 0.08 -11.65
N CYS A 85 3.30 0.63 -12.10
CA CYS A 85 3.29 1.66 -13.15
C CYS A 85 2.61 1.14 -14.42
N LYS A 86 2.87 -0.09 -14.79
CA LYS A 86 2.24 -0.70 -15.96
C LYS A 86 0.74 -0.94 -15.71
N ALA A 87 0.39 -1.49 -14.55
CA ALA A 87 -0.99 -1.84 -14.23
C ALA A 87 -1.89 -0.61 -14.10
N PHE A 88 -1.36 0.50 -13.58
CA PHE A 88 -2.12 1.73 -13.37
C PHE A 88 -1.87 2.78 -14.46
N ASP A 89 -1.14 2.41 -15.50
CA ASP A 89 -0.81 3.31 -16.61
C ASP A 89 -0.16 4.62 -16.11
N HIS A 90 0.72 4.49 -15.12
CA HIS A 90 1.39 5.62 -14.48
C HIS A 90 2.77 5.84 -15.11
N THR A 91 3.04 7.07 -15.55
CA THR A 91 4.33 7.45 -16.11
C THR A 91 5.28 7.85 -14.98
N THR A 92 6.43 7.20 -14.92
CA THR A 92 7.46 7.51 -13.93
C THR A 92 8.35 8.67 -14.37
#